data_aad508685a5543be552b0d01e248a661
#
_entry.id   aad508685a5543be552b0d01e248a661
#
_cell.length_a   1.000
_cell.length_b   1.000
_cell.length_c   1.000
_cell.angle_alpha   90.00
_cell.angle_beta   90.00
_cell.angle_gamma   90.00
#
_symmetry.space_group_name_H-M   'P 1'
#
loop_
_entity.id
_entity.type
_entity.pdbx_description
1 polymer ?
#
loop_
_entity_poly.entity_id
_entity_poly.type
_entity_poly.pdbx_seq_one_letter_code
_entity_poly.pdbx_strand_id
1 'polypeptide(L)'
;NSRGLYLGDPKLEPLMEELNKRHAICNIHPHRPASLSEEVFSAGPVPLFEFIVDTTRAVLNLIGNDVILRYPNITWIIPHCGSFLPNIYDRFIGISKILIPQKMMQEVDVEASFKRLYFDIAGNPTPHLLKWLLTITTPDHIMYGSDFPFTPSKQIETNLNQFLKMLEEDDLKPYKEMILYKNAQDLFFKSGSK
;
A
#
# COMPACT_ATOMS: atom_id res chain seq x y z
N ASN A 1 7.61 -9.69 -1.73
CA ASN A 1 7.83 -11.14 -1.93
C ASN A 1 8.98 -11.65 -1.07
N SER A 2 9.05 -12.98 -0.90
CA SER A 2 10.21 -13.67 -0.35
C SER A 2 10.61 -14.78 -1.30
N ARG A 3 11.72 -14.61 -2.02
CA ARG A 3 12.23 -15.56 -3.03
C ARG A 3 11.17 -15.98 -4.06
N GLY A 4 10.36 -15.03 -4.52
CA GLY A 4 9.26 -15.27 -5.47
C GLY A 4 7.94 -15.72 -4.85
N LEU A 5 7.90 -15.98 -3.54
CA LEU A 5 6.65 -16.26 -2.83
C LEU A 5 6.01 -14.92 -2.44
N TYR A 6 4.84 -14.64 -2.97
CA TYR A 6 4.07 -13.42 -2.69
C TYR A 6 3.05 -13.64 -1.59
N LEU A 7 2.75 -12.59 -0.84
CA LEU A 7 1.59 -12.58 0.05
C LEU A 7 0.32 -12.92 -0.75
N GLY A 8 -0.54 -13.77 -0.18
CA GLY A 8 -1.70 -14.32 -0.88
C GLY A 8 -1.44 -15.65 -1.59
N ASP A 9 -0.20 -16.17 -1.61
CA ASP A 9 0.05 -17.55 -2.04
C ASP A 9 -0.60 -18.54 -1.06
N PRO A 10 -1.28 -19.61 -1.53
CA PRO A 10 -1.90 -20.62 -0.66
C PRO A 10 -0.96 -21.25 0.37
N LYS A 11 0.33 -21.29 0.09
CA LYS A 11 1.33 -21.78 1.06
C LYS A 11 1.44 -20.93 2.32
N LEU A 12 0.96 -19.70 2.26
CA LEU A 12 0.95 -18.76 3.38
C LEU A 12 -0.38 -18.73 4.16
N GLU A 13 -1.35 -19.59 3.81
CA GLU A 13 -2.63 -19.67 4.53
C GLU A 13 -2.45 -19.81 6.06
N PRO A 14 -1.60 -20.72 6.59
CA PRO A 14 -1.42 -20.83 8.04
C PRO A 14 -0.89 -19.55 8.69
N LEU A 15 -0.07 -18.77 7.95
CA LEU A 15 0.40 -17.46 8.41
C LEU A 15 -0.75 -16.45 8.41
N MET A 16 -1.59 -16.43 7.37
CA MET A 16 -2.75 -15.53 7.30
C MET A 16 -3.75 -15.81 8.43
N GLU A 17 -4.02 -17.07 8.72
CA GLU A 17 -4.87 -17.49 9.85
C GLU A 17 -4.34 -16.96 11.19
N GLU A 18 -3.04 -17.11 11.46
CA GLU A 18 -2.45 -16.66 12.70
C GLU A 18 -2.39 -15.13 12.80
N LEU A 19 -2.09 -14.41 11.71
CA LEU A 19 -2.13 -12.95 11.66
C LEU A 19 -3.56 -12.44 11.89
N ASN A 20 -4.56 -13.06 11.27
CA ASN A 20 -5.96 -12.72 11.45
C ASN A 20 -6.43 -12.92 12.90
N LYS A 21 -6.07 -14.05 13.51
CA LYS A 21 -6.37 -14.34 14.91
C LYS A 21 -5.78 -13.31 15.87
N ARG A 22 -4.61 -12.78 15.53
CA ARG A 22 -3.90 -11.77 16.33
C ARG A 22 -4.33 -10.34 16.04
N HIS A 23 -5.27 -10.10 15.14
CA HIS A 23 -5.61 -8.76 14.66
C HIS A 23 -4.37 -7.97 14.25
N ALA A 24 -3.50 -8.61 13.47
CA ALA A 24 -2.19 -8.08 13.15
C ALA A 24 -2.28 -6.85 12.24
N ILE A 25 -1.41 -5.87 12.51
CA ILE A 25 -1.14 -4.77 11.60
C ILE A 25 0.09 -5.14 10.78
N CYS A 26 -0.08 -5.28 9.47
CA CYS A 26 0.94 -5.71 8.53
C CYS A 26 1.35 -4.52 7.66
N ASN A 27 2.52 -3.94 7.94
CA ASN A 27 3.12 -2.96 7.05
C ASN A 27 3.92 -3.70 5.99
N ILE A 28 3.54 -3.55 4.72
CA ILE A 28 4.25 -4.16 3.60
C ILE A 28 5.51 -3.34 3.36
N HIS A 29 6.66 -4.02 3.26
CA HIS A 29 7.91 -3.38 2.89
C HIS A 29 8.45 -4.03 1.61
N PRO A 30 8.88 -3.25 0.61
CA PRO A 30 9.39 -3.79 -0.64
C PRO A 30 10.68 -4.59 -0.41
N HIS A 31 10.86 -5.59 -1.23
CA HIS A 31 12.06 -6.41 -1.31
C HIS A 31 12.46 -6.59 -2.77
N ARG A 32 13.71 -6.90 -3.03
CA ARG A 32 14.17 -7.19 -4.40
C ARG A 32 13.31 -8.30 -5.01
N PRO A 33 12.73 -8.09 -6.19
CA PRO A 33 12.01 -9.14 -6.91
C PRO A 33 12.91 -10.36 -7.17
N ALA A 34 12.33 -11.54 -7.13
CA ALA A 34 13.07 -12.78 -7.36
C ALA A 34 13.53 -12.93 -8.83
N SER A 35 12.80 -12.31 -9.74
CA SER A 35 13.11 -12.26 -11.17
C SER A 35 13.04 -10.81 -11.65
N LEU A 36 14.12 -10.35 -12.24
CA LEU A 36 14.25 -9.07 -12.91
C LEU A 36 14.64 -9.31 -14.37
N SER A 37 14.20 -8.44 -15.26
CA SER A 37 14.77 -8.41 -16.61
C SER A 37 16.13 -7.76 -16.55
N GLU A 38 17.18 -8.51 -16.81
CA GLU A 38 18.56 -8.01 -16.78
C GLU A 38 18.83 -6.98 -17.88
N GLU A 39 18.03 -6.98 -18.93
CA GLU A 39 18.18 -6.09 -20.09
C GLU A 39 17.40 -4.78 -19.95
N VAL A 40 16.42 -4.72 -19.04
CA VAL A 40 15.55 -3.55 -18.87
C VAL A 40 16.05 -2.72 -17.69
N PHE A 41 16.43 -1.48 -17.99
CA PHE A 41 16.88 -0.51 -16.99
C PHE A 41 18.02 -1.01 -16.09
N SER A 42 18.92 -1.82 -16.67
CA SER A 42 20.03 -2.47 -15.96
C SER A 42 20.98 -1.52 -15.25
N ALA A 43 21.06 -0.26 -15.68
CA ALA A 43 21.90 0.78 -15.06
C ALA A 43 21.25 1.44 -13.84
N GLY A 44 19.97 1.23 -13.58
CA GLY A 44 19.23 1.83 -12.46
C GLY A 44 19.28 0.97 -11.19
N PRO A 45 19.30 1.58 -10.00
CA PRO A 45 19.19 0.83 -8.76
C PRO A 45 17.77 0.24 -8.63
N VAL A 46 17.67 -0.98 -8.12
CA VAL A 46 16.41 -1.72 -7.92
C VAL A 46 15.33 -0.89 -7.18
N PRO A 47 15.67 -0.14 -6.10
CA PRO A 47 14.66 0.66 -5.39
C PRO A 47 13.99 1.76 -6.23
N LEU A 48 14.65 2.23 -7.29
CA LEU A 48 14.13 3.34 -8.11
C LEU A 48 12.79 3.00 -8.80
N PHE A 49 12.63 1.73 -9.20
CA PHE A 49 11.45 1.31 -9.97
C PHE A 49 10.88 -0.03 -9.48
N GLU A 50 11.73 -1.04 -9.36
CA GLU A 50 11.30 -2.42 -9.15
C GLU A 50 10.58 -2.63 -7.82
N PHE A 51 10.96 -1.90 -6.76
CA PHE A 51 10.28 -1.99 -5.46
C PHE A 51 8.82 -1.56 -5.56
N ILE A 52 8.54 -0.50 -6.31
CA ILE A 52 7.18 0.02 -6.50
C ILE A 52 6.35 -0.96 -7.34
N VAL A 53 6.94 -1.54 -8.39
CA VAL A 53 6.31 -2.58 -9.22
C VAL A 53 5.99 -3.83 -8.39
N ASP A 54 6.96 -4.29 -7.60
CA ASP A 54 6.80 -5.52 -6.82
C ASP A 54 5.80 -5.38 -5.68
N THR A 55 5.78 -4.23 -5.01
CA THR A 55 4.74 -3.90 -4.01
C THR A 55 3.35 -3.92 -4.66
N THR A 56 3.19 -3.29 -5.82
CA THR A 56 1.93 -3.32 -6.56
C THR A 56 1.50 -4.76 -6.88
N ARG A 57 2.43 -5.57 -7.38
CA ARG A 57 2.19 -7.00 -7.67
C ARG A 57 1.76 -7.77 -6.43
N ALA A 58 2.41 -7.53 -5.29
CA ALA A 58 2.08 -8.19 -4.02
C ALA A 58 0.66 -7.85 -3.55
N VAL A 59 0.27 -6.58 -3.62
CA VAL A 59 -1.08 -6.13 -3.21
C VAL A 59 -2.16 -6.68 -4.14
N LEU A 60 -1.93 -6.63 -5.45
CA LEU A 60 -2.88 -7.21 -6.41
C LEU A 60 -3.02 -8.73 -6.23
N ASN A 61 -1.95 -9.42 -5.82
CA ASN A 61 -2.01 -10.84 -5.49
C ASN A 61 -2.83 -11.10 -4.21
N LEU A 62 -2.72 -10.26 -3.18
CA LEU A 62 -3.58 -10.33 -1.99
C LEU A 62 -5.06 -10.14 -2.33
N ILE A 63 -5.38 -9.14 -3.15
CA ILE A 63 -6.74 -8.84 -3.58
C ILE A 63 -7.26 -9.98 -4.48
N GLY A 64 -6.51 -10.35 -5.50
CA GLY A 64 -6.90 -11.36 -6.48
C GLY A 64 -7.11 -12.76 -5.88
N ASN A 65 -6.46 -13.07 -4.75
CA ASN A 65 -6.66 -14.32 -3.99
C ASN A 65 -7.61 -14.15 -2.79
N ASP A 66 -8.38 -13.06 -2.74
CA ASP A 66 -9.39 -12.75 -1.73
C ASP A 66 -8.86 -12.76 -0.28
N VAL A 67 -7.58 -12.56 -0.07
CA VAL A 67 -6.95 -12.61 1.27
C VAL A 67 -7.46 -11.46 2.14
N ILE A 68 -7.65 -10.28 1.56
CA ILE A 68 -8.08 -9.08 2.28
C ILE A 68 -9.45 -9.28 2.96
N LEU A 69 -10.40 -9.91 2.27
CA LEU A 69 -11.76 -10.11 2.78
C LEU A 69 -11.91 -11.41 3.57
N ARG A 70 -11.20 -12.46 3.20
CA ARG A 70 -11.19 -13.73 3.97
C ARG A 70 -10.55 -13.59 5.35
N TYR A 71 -9.59 -12.67 5.50
CA TYR A 71 -8.90 -12.42 6.77
C TYR A 71 -9.15 -10.97 7.25
N PRO A 72 -10.39 -10.66 7.65
CA PRO A 72 -10.85 -9.29 7.89
C PRO A 72 -10.22 -8.61 9.11
N ASN A 73 -9.55 -9.35 9.99
CA ASN A 73 -8.90 -8.78 11.16
C ASN A 73 -7.45 -8.37 10.90
N ILE A 74 -6.90 -8.66 9.71
CA ILE A 74 -5.58 -8.16 9.33
C ILE A 74 -5.74 -6.74 8.77
N THR A 75 -4.98 -5.81 9.32
CA THR A 75 -4.85 -4.46 8.77
C THR A 75 -3.63 -4.39 7.88
N TRP A 76 -3.81 -4.00 6.63
CA TRP A 76 -2.73 -3.90 5.65
C TRP A 76 -2.35 -2.44 5.42
N ILE A 77 -1.07 -2.09 5.62
CA ILE A 77 -0.51 -0.77 5.32
C ILE A 77 0.37 -0.91 4.08
N ILE A 78 0.04 -0.15 3.05
CA ILE A 78 0.73 -0.18 1.75
C ILE A 78 1.63 1.04 1.65
N PRO A 79 2.95 0.87 1.42
CA PRO A 79 3.91 1.95 1.42
C PRO A 79 3.90 2.78 0.14
N HIS A 80 4.64 3.90 0.19
CA HIS A 80 4.98 4.75 -0.95
C HIS A 80 3.74 5.27 -1.70
N CYS A 81 2.79 5.87 -0.97
CA CYS A 81 1.53 6.37 -1.55
C CYS A 81 0.76 5.31 -2.37
N GLY A 82 0.80 4.05 -1.91
CA GLY A 82 0.14 2.94 -2.60
C GLY A 82 0.88 2.45 -3.84
N SER A 83 2.13 2.88 -4.06
CA SER A 83 2.94 2.44 -5.21
C SER A 83 2.25 2.76 -6.54
N PHE A 84 2.02 1.80 -7.46
CA PHE A 84 1.27 2.02 -8.69
C PHE A 84 -0.23 1.69 -8.57
N LEU A 85 -0.75 1.44 -7.37
CA LEU A 85 -2.18 1.13 -7.20
C LEU A 85 -3.10 2.23 -7.74
N PRO A 86 -2.86 3.54 -7.50
CA PRO A 86 -3.70 4.59 -8.08
C PRO A 86 -3.76 4.54 -9.61
N ASN A 87 -2.64 4.19 -10.26
CA ASN A 87 -2.57 4.13 -11.72
C ASN A 87 -3.28 2.93 -12.34
N ILE A 88 -3.42 1.83 -11.59
CA ILE A 88 -4.00 0.58 -12.10
C ILE A 88 -5.42 0.30 -11.57
N TYR A 89 -5.90 1.10 -10.62
CA TYR A 89 -7.16 0.89 -9.90
C TYR A 89 -8.35 0.67 -10.83
N ASP A 90 -8.66 1.64 -11.69
CA ASP A 90 -9.81 1.55 -12.60
C ASP A 90 -9.68 0.38 -13.57
N ARG A 91 -8.45 0.13 -14.06
CA ARG A 91 -8.19 -1.00 -14.96
C ARG A 91 -8.43 -2.34 -14.22
N PHE A 92 -7.91 -2.47 -13.01
CA PHE A 92 -8.04 -3.72 -12.27
C PHE A 92 -9.50 -4.03 -11.95
N ILE A 93 -10.28 -3.02 -11.48
CA ILE A 93 -11.72 -3.15 -11.26
C ILE A 93 -12.47 -3.45 -12.57
N GLY A 94 -12.21 -2.68 -13.62
CA GLY A 94 -12.92 -2.83 -14.89
C GLY A 94 -12.69 -4.20 -15.52
N ILE A 95 -11.46 -4.68 -15.53
CA ILE A 95 -11.11 -5.99 -16.10
C ILE A 95 -11.62 -7.13 -15.20
N SER A 96 -11.54 -7.02 -13.87
CA SER A 96 -12.08 -8.07 -12.98
C SER A 96 -13.57 -8.31 -13.19
N LYS A 97 -14.37 -7.25 -13.39
CA LYS A 97 -15.81 -7.34 -13.73
C LYS A 97 -16.08 -8.13 -15.01
N ILE A 98 -15.11 -8.22 -15.91
CA ILE A 98 -15.20 -9.02 -17.14
C ILE A 98 -14.73 -10.45 -16.89
N LEU A 99 -13.60 -10.63 -16.17
CA LEU A 99 -12.95 -11.93 -16.03
C LEU A 99 -13.63 -12.86 -15.01
N ILE A 100 -14.21 -12.30 -13.93
CA ILE A 100 -14.91 -13.09 -12.89
C ILE A 100 -16.09 -13.87 -13.49
N PRO A 101 -17.04 -13.27 -14.22
CA PRO A 101 -18.13 -14.01 -14.84
C PRO A 101 -17.68 -15.06 -15.85
N GLN A 102 -16.53 -14.85 -16.48
CA GLN A 102 -15.92 -15.80 -17.42
C GLN A 102 -15.13 -16.93 -16.71
N LYS A 103 -15.06 -16.93 -15.38
CA LYS A 103 -14.27 -17.88 -14.57
C LYS A 103 -12.78 -17.87 -14.89
N MET A 104 -12.26 -16.74 -15.42
CA MET A 104 -10.83 -16.50 -15.65
C MET A 104 -10.15 -15.86 -14.45
N MET A 105 -10.93 -15.42 -13.48
CA MET A 105 -10.51 -14.91 -12.18
C MET A 105 -11.49 -15.45 -11.14
N GLN A 106 -11.01 -15.76 -9.93
CA GLN A 106 -11.90 -16.18 -8.86
C GLN A 106 -12.83 -15.03 -8.43
N GLU A 107 -13.96 -15.39 -7.83
CA GLU A 107 -14.91 -14.43 -7.31
C GLU A 107 -14.28 -13.65 -6.14
N VAL A 108 -14.18 -12.33 -6.27
CA VAL A 108 -13.66 -11.43 -5.23
C VAL A 108 -14.29 -10.05 -5.40
N ASP A 109 -14.63 -9.41 -4.30
CA ASP A 109 -15.03 -8.00 -4.30
C ASP A 109 -13.76 -7.13 -4.26
N VAL A 110 -13.32 -6.74 -5.45
CA VAL A 110 -12.10 -5.93 -5.64
C VAL A 110 -12.26 -4.55 -4.98
N GLU A 111 -13.41 -3.90 -5.14
CA GLU A 111 -13.65 -2.57 -4.59
C GLU A 111 -13.69 -2.60 -3.05
N ALA A 112 -14.37 -3.59 -2.46
CA ALA A 112 -14.37 -3.78 -1.01
C ALA A 112 -12.97 -4.07 -0.48
N SER A 113 -12.15 -4.84 -1.21
CA SER A 113 -10.76 -5.12 -0.83
C SER A 113 -9.93 -3.84 -0.80
N PHE A 114 -10.01 -2.99 -1.82
CA PHE A 114 -9.29 -1.70 -1.85
C PHE A 114 -9.69 -0.79 -0.69
N LYS A 115 -10.97 -0.71 -0.34
CA LYS A 115 -11.49 0.12 0.75
C LYS A 115 -10.95 -0.25 2.14
N ARG A 116 -10.38 -1.44 2.28
CA ARG A 116 -9.81 -1.92 3.54
C ARG A 116 -8.32 -1.61 3.70
N LEU A 117 -7.66 -1.15 2.64
CA LEU A 117 -6.23 -0.85 2.66
C LEU A 117 -5.96 0.48 3.36
N TYR A 118 -4.94 0.48 4.19
CA TYR A 118 -4.29 1.68 4.69
C TYR A 118 -3.04 1.96 3.86
N PHE A 119 -2.58 3.20 3.90
CA PHE A 119 -1.44 3.64 3.10
C PHE A 119 -0.50 4.50 3.94
N ASP A 120 0.80 4.36 3.73
CA ASP A 120 1.74 5.36 4.15
C ASP A 120 2.22 6.21 2.96
N ILE A 121 2.81 7.35 3.28
CA ILE A 121 3.33 8.28 2.29
C ILE A 121 4.87 8.33 2.32
N ALA A 122 5.52 7.21 2.67
CA ALA A 122 6.96 7.08 2.70
C ALA A 122 7.61 7.59 1.40
N GLY A 123 8.78 8.17 1.51
CA GLY A 123 9.47 8.81 0.40
C GLY A 123 9.04 10.26 0.17
N ASN A 124 8.67 10.62 -1.05
CA ASN A 124 8.22 11.97 -1.39
C ASN A 124 6.80 11.98 -1.97
N PRO A 125 5.77 12.32 -1.18
CA PRO A 125 4.38 12.33 -1.64
C PRO A 125 4.03 13.52 -2.54
N THR A 126 4.92 14.51 -2.67
CA THR A 126 4.67 15.77 -3.38
C THR A 126 5.30 15.79 -4.78
N PRO A 127 4.73 16.55 -5.71
CA PRO A 127 3.44 17.25 -5.62
C PRO A 127 2.24 16.37 -6.02
N HIS A 128 2.45 15.17 -6.54
CA HIS A 128 1.41 14.41 -7.25
C HIS A 128 0.89 13.19 -6.48
N LEU A 129 1.79 12.44 -5.82
CA LEU A 129 1.46 11.09 -5.34
C LEU A 129 0.33 11.08 -4.31
N LEU A 130 0.30 12.03 -3.36
CA LEU A 130 -0.81 12.13 -2.40
C LEU A 130 -2.14 12.40 -3.11
N LYS A 131 -2.16 13.30 -4.09
CA LYS A 131 -3.39 13.63 -4.84
C LYS A 131 -3.88 12.43 -5.65
N TRP A 132 -2.99 11.65 -6.23
CA TRP A 132 -3.36 10.40 -6.90
C TRP A 132 -3.85 9.34 -5.92
N LEU A 133 -3.19 9.18 -4.77
CA LEU A 133 -3.64 8.25 -3.73
C LEU A 133 -5.06 8.58 -3.26
N LEU A 134 -5.40 9.85 -3.07
CA LEU A 134 -6.73 10.31 -2.66
C LEU A 134 -7.83 10.02 -3.70
N THR A 135 -7.48 9.59 -4.92
CA THR A 135 -8.48 9.13 -5.88
C THR A 135 -9.00 7.72 -5.61
N ILE A 136 -8.27 6.93 -4.81
CA ILE A 136 -8.61 5.52 -4.54
C ILE A 136 -8.85 5.21 -3.05
N THR A 137 -8.61 6.18 -2.17
CA THR A 137 -8.81 6.02 -0.72
C THR A 137 -9.22 7.35 -0.08
N THR A 138 -9.56 7.31 1.20
CA THR A 138 -9.96 8.47 2.00
C THR A 138 -8.84 8.89 2.97
N PRO A 139 -8.78 10.17 3.41
CA PRO A 139 -7.70 10.67 4.24
C PRO A 139 -7.50 9.93 5.57
N ASP A 140 -8.55 9.31 6.12
CA ASP A 140 -8.50 8.52 7.36
C ASP A 140 -7.75 7.18 7.21
N HIS A 141 -7.47 6.76 6.00
CA HIS A 141 -6.67 5.59 5.68
C HIS A 141 -5.21 5.92 5.31
N ILE A 142 -4.79 7.19 5.43
CA ILE A 142 -3.45 7.63 5.04
C ILE A 142 -2.64 8.04 6.27
N MET A 143 -1.38 7.60 6.36
CA MET A 143 -0.48 7.90 7.47
C MET A 143 0.86 8.44 6.96
N TYR A 144 1.48 9.33 7.74
CA TYR A 144 2.84 9.76 7.46
C TYR A 144 3.84 8.62 7.67
N GLY A 145 4.75 8.43 6.72
CA GLY A 145 5.92 7.58 6.79
C GLY A 145 7.14 8.33 6.25
N SER A 146 8.31 8.16 6.85
CA SER A 146 9.54 8.87 6.48
C SER A 146 10.45 8.06 5.56
N ASP A 147 10.27 6.75 5.52
CA ASP A 147 11.18 5.80 4.87
C ASP A 147 12.58 5.75 5.52
N PHE A 148 12.70 6.16 6.80
CA PHE A 148 13.96 6.02 7.53
C PHE A 148 14.25 4.54 7.86
N PRO A 149 15.49 4.04 7.71
CA PRO A 149 16.74 4.77 7.37
C PRO A 149 17.10 4.77 5.87
N PHE A 150 16.21 4.27 4.99
CA PHE A 150 16.49 4.17 3.55
C PHE A 150 16.53 5.55 2.88
N THR A 151 15.65 6.47 3.30
CA THR A 151 15.74 7.88 2.92
C THR A 151 16.65 8.61 3.92
N PRO A 152 17.74 9.29 3.46
CA PRO A 152 18.63 10.03 4.35
C PRO A 152 17.93 11.15 5.12
N SER A 153 18.33 11.40 6.38
CA SER A 153 17.67 12.37 7.28
C SER A 153 17.48 13.76 6.67
N LYS A 154 18.50 14.27 5.96
CA LYS A 154 18.40 15.56 5.26
C LYS A 154 17.32 15.57 4.17
N GLN A 155 17.15 14.45 3.47
CA GLN A 155 16.11 14.32 2.46
C GLN A 155 14.73 14.21 3.10
N ILE A 156 14.64 13.49 4.23
CA ILE A 156 13.39 13.43 5.03
C ILE A 156 12.93 14.81 5.44
N GLU A 157 13.84 15.63 5.97
CA GLU A 157 13.55 17.01 6.36
C GLU A 157 13.04 17.84 5.18
N THR A 158 13.69 17.71 4.02
CA THR A 158 13.30 18.40 2.79
C THR A 158 11.90 17.96 2.34
N ASN A 159 11.65 16.66 2.28
CA ASN A 159 10.38 16.08 1.87
C ASN A 159 9.25 16.46 2.84
N LEU A 160 9.50 16.43 4.15
CA LEU A 160 8.54 16.81 5.17
C LEU A 160 8.15 18.29 5.04
N ASN A 161 9.13 19.19 4.84
CA ASN A 161 8.86 20.62 4.67
C ASN A 161 8.03 20.89 3.40
N GLN A 162 8.28 20.19 2.30
CA GLN A 162 7.45 20.28 1.10
C GLN A 162 6.04 19.75 1.36
N PHE A 163 5.94 18.63 2.05
CA PHE A 163 4.67 18.02 2.40
C PHE A 163 3.83 18.89 3.33
N LEU A 164 4.44 19.49 4.35
CA LEU A 164 3.76 20.43 5.25
C LEU A 164 3.21 21.63 4.51
N LYS A 165 3.93 22.16 3.50
CA LYS A 165 3.42 23.25 2.64
C LYS A 165 2.21 22.78 1.82
N MET A 166 2.26 21.59 1.24
CA MET A 166 1.15 21.01 0.48
C MET A 166 -0.09 20.82 1.35
N LEU A 167 0.07 20.45 2.62
CA LEU A 167 -1.03 20.30 3.58
C LEU A 167 -1.65 21.64 4.03
N GLU A 168 -1.13 22.79 3.61
CA GLU A 168 -1.80 24.09 3.80
C GLU A 168 -2.73 24.45 2.62
N GLU A 169 -2.75 23.67 1.53
CA GLU A 169 -3.72 23.84 0.45
C GLU A 169 -5.15 23.59 0.99
N ASP A 170 -6.11 24.37 0.53
CA ASP A 170 -7.48 24.43 1.10
C ASP A 170 -8.19 23.08 1.11
N ASP A 171 -7.93 22.23 0.11
CA ASP A 171 -8.50 20.89 -0.03
C ASP A 171 -7.83 19.83 0.87
N LEU A 172 -6.60 20.06 1.32
CA LEU A 172 -5.82 19.13 2.15
C LEU A 172 -5.73 19.55 3.62
N LYS A 173 -5.85 20.85 3.90
CA LYS A 173 -5.70 21.42 5.25
C LYS A 173 -6.57 20.78 6.32
N PRO A 174 -7.84 20.40 6.06
CA PRO A 174 -8.67 19.71 7.04
C PRO A 174 -8.12 18.35 7.48
N TYR A 175 -7.30 17.70 6.66
CA TYR A 175 -6.76 16.36 6.88
C TYR A 175 -5.34 16.35 7.45
N LYS A 176 -4.73 17.52 7.66
CA LYS A 176 -3.32 17.68 8.06
C LYS A 176 -2.96 16.84 9.29
N GLU A 177 -3.63 17.06 10.41
CA GLU A 177 -3.35 16.32 11.63
C GLU A 177 -3.69 14.82 11.52
N MET A 178 -4.75 14.52 10.79
CA MET A 178 -5.18 13.14 10.53
C MET A 178 -4.06 12.35 9.85
N ILE A 179 -3.52 12.86 8.76
CA ILE A 179 -2.47 12.18 7.99
C ILE A 179 -1.14 12.18 8.75
N LEU A 180 -0.79 13.29 9.44
CA LEU A 180 0.50 13.39 10.11
C LEU A 180 0.65 12.45 11.30
N TYR A 181 -0.40 12.25 12.10
CA TYR A 181 -0.27 11.44 13.33
C TYR A 181 -1.55 10.79 13.84
N LYS A 182 -2.76 11.38 13.67
CA LYS A 182 -3.97 10.85 14.31
C LYS A 182 -4.35 9.47 13.82
N ASN A 183 -4.28 9.22 12.51
CA ASN A 183 -4.61 7.90 11.96
C ASN A 183 -3.68 6.81 12.49
N ALA A 184 -2.37 7.09 12.56
CA ALA A 184 -1.41 6.17 13.15
C ALA A 184 -1.69 5.96 14.64
N GLN A 185 -1.97 7.04 15.38
CA GLN A 185 -2.30 6.95 16.81
C GLN A 185 -3.55 6.10 17.03
N ASP A 186 -4.59 6.30 16.25
CA ASP A 186 -5.84 5.54 16.37
C ASP A 186 -5.65 4.07 15.99
N LEU A 187 -4.89 3.80 14.93
CA LEU A 187 -4.65 2.44 14.47
C LEU A 187 -3.77 1.64 15.46
N PHE A 188 -2.67 2.22 15.94
CA PHE A 188 -1.69 1.47 16.74
C PHE A 188 -2.00 1.44 18.24
N PHE A 189 -2.72 2.44 18.77
CA PHE A 189 -2.91 2.56 20.21
C PHE A 189 -4.34 2.37 20.69
N LYS A 190 -5.37 2.66 19.85
CA LYS A 190 -6.77 2.42 20.22
C LYS A 190 -7.24 0.99 19.93
N SER A 191 -6.64 0.31 18.96
CA SER A 191 -6.96 -1.09 18.64
C SER A 191 -6.52 -2.11 19.71
N GLY A 192 -5.70 -1.71 20.67
CA GLY A 192 -5.26 -2.56 21.79
C GLY A 192 -6.19 -2.61 23.00
N SER A 193 -7.36 -1.95 22.93
CA SER A 193 -8.30 -1.84 24.07
C SER A 193 -9.55 -2.72 23.89
N LYS A 194 -9.45 -3.83 23.16
CA LYS A 194 -10.54 -4.80 23.02
C LYS A 194 -10.13 -6.18 23.48
#